data_b81d26f2d1d0fca5612060029c395e31
#
_entry.id   b81d26f2d1d0fca5612060029c395e31
#
_cell.length_a   1.000
_cell.length_b   1.000
_cell.length_c   1.000
_cell.angle_alpha   90.00
_cell.angle_beta   90.00
_cell.angle_gamma   90.00
#
_symmetry.space_group_name_H-M   'P 1'
#
loop_
_entity.id
_entity.type
_entity.pdbx_description
1 polymer ?
#
loop_
_entity_poly.entity_id
_entity_poly.type
_entity_poly.pdbx_seq_one_letter_code
_entity_poly.pdbx_strand_id
1 'polypeptide(L)'
;ILRVDLIFLDNTPTGGDMGAHVVPIKYFIENFASSFKINGWSNDWFAGYPAYYFYFPFPAIFTYFLNLILPYGVAFKIMVAGSIVLIVYSIEKLLRKEDHLFSHVGVVAGLMFALTESFTIYGGNLASTLAGQFSFTYSLAFANLAIYYIIKSTHKYKVPISSVFLSLCLLSHLIPFILYLPAYAIYWLIKKEKFELKLISIFIFTTLVTRFIV
;
A
#
# COMPACT_ATOMS: atom_id res chain seq x y z
N ILE A 1 5.68 -24.87 2.10
CA ILE A 1 5.71 -24.55 3.54
C ILE A 1 6.45 -23.24 3.68
N LEU A 2 5.81 -22.22 4.24
CA LEU A 2 6.40 -20.89 4.42
C LEU A 2 7.47 -20.94 5.52
N ARG A 3 8.71 -20.56 5.18
CA ARG A 3 9.84 -20.43 6.10
C ARG A 3 9.77 -19.07 6.80
N VAL A 4 8.86 -18.97 7.78
CA VAL A 4 8.63 -17.72 8.53
C VAL A 4 9.88 -17.29 9.33
N ASP A 5 10.70 -18.25 9.73
CA ASP A 5 11.99 -18.02 10.40
C ASP A 5 12.92 -17.11 9.58
N LEU A 6 12.88 -17.17 8.25
CA LEU A 6 13.71 -16.36 7.37
C LEU A 6 13.37 -14.85 7.43
N ILE A 7 12.19 -14.48 7.93
CA ILE A 7 11.82 -13.08 8.11
C ILE A 7 12.73 -12.39 9.13
N PHE A 8 13.14 -13.11 10.15
CA PHE A 8 13.93 -12.57 11.27
C PHE A 8 15.44 -12.60 11.06
N LEU A 9 15.93 -13.11 9.93
CA LEU A 9 17.34 -13.01 9.57
C LEU A 9 17.63 -11.62 8.99
N ASP A 10 18.76 -11.01 9.37
CA ASP A 10 19.19 -9.73 8.79
C ASP A 10 19.86 -9.94 7.43
N ASN A 11 19.06 -10.33 6.45
CA ASN A 11 19.44 -10.44 5.06
C ASN A 11 18.31 -9.87 4.18
N THR A 12 18.61 -9.50 2.95
CA THR A 12 17.65 -8.97 2.00
C THR A 12 17.15 -10.05 1.04
N PRO A 13 15.84 -10.05 0.71
CA PRO A 13 15.30 -10.98 -0.28
C PRO A 13 15.81 -10.64 -1.68
N THR A 14 15.91 -11.66 -2.53
CA THR A 14 16.29 -11.57 -3.93
C THR A 14 15.21 -12.22 -4.79
N GLY A 15 15.30 -12.00 -6.11
CA GLY A 15 14.34 -12.54 -7.08
C GLY A 15 13.32 -11.51 -7.57
N GLY A 16 12.93 -11.62 -8.85
CA GLY A 16 12.07 -10.63 -9.49
C GLY A 16 12.63 -9.20 -9.33
N ASP A 17 11.75 -8.27 -9.01
CA ASP A 17 12.09 -6.85 -8.81
C ASP A 17 12.56 -6.52 -7.38
N MET A 18 12.74 -7.51 -6.49
CA MET A 18 13.11 -7.25 -5.09
C MET A 18 14.39 -6.42 -4.96
N GLY A 19 15.42 -6.70 -5.74
CA GLY A 19 16.67 -5.92 -5.72
C GLY A 19 16.46 -4.45 -6.09
N ALA A 20 15.55 -4.20 -7.04
CA ALA A 20 15.18 -2.86 -7.48
C ALA A 20 14.41 -2.07 -6.40
N HIS A 21 13.92 -2.71 -5.35
CA HIS A 21 13.27 -2.07 -4.22
C HIS A 21 14.15 -1.98 -2.97
N VAL A 22 14.95 -3.03 -2.72
CA VAL A 22 15.85 -3.07 -1.56
C VAL A 22 16.81 -1.89 -1.57
N VAL A 23 17.50 -1.65 -2.68
CA VAL A 23 18.52 -0.58 -2.77
C VAL A 23 17.91 0.83 -2.63
N PRO A 24 16.88 1.23 -3.38
CA PRO A 24 16.28 2.55 -3.25
C PRO A 24 15.66 2.82 -1.87
N ILE A 25 15.05 1.80 -1.23
CA ILE A 25 14.51 1.96 0.11
C ILE A 25 15.62 2.18 1.14
N LYS A 26 16.74 1.44 1.01
CA LYS A 26 17.91 1.67 1.86
C LYS A 26 18.49 3.07 1.66
N TYR A 27 18.64 3.49 0.40
CA TYR A 27 19.09 4.85 0.06
C TYR A 27 18.16 5.93 0.64
N PHE A 28 16.84 5.73 0.57
CA PHE A 28 15.86 6.63 1.19
C PHE A 28 16.10 6.78 2.69
N ILE A 29 16.30 5.68 3.40
CA ILE A 29 16.52 5.69 4.86
C ILE A 29 17.79 6.44 5.21
N GLU A 30 18.88 6.18 4.48
CA GLU A 30 20.19 6.74 4.77
C GLU A 30 20.34 8.21 4.37
N ASN A 31 19.67 8.66 3.29
CA ASN A 31 19.94 9.97 2.70
C ASN A 31 18.77 10.96 2.78
N PHE A 32 17.53 10.48 2.76
CA PHE A 32 16.35 11.35 2.71
C PHE A 32 15.63 11.45 4.06
N ALA A 33 15.36 10.32 4.71
CA ALA A 33 14.57 10.28 5.93
C ALA A 33 15.19 11.09 7.08
N SER A 34 16.51 11.02 7.23
CA SER A 34 17.25 11.79 8.25
C SER A 34 17.12 13.32 8.07
N SER A 35 16.85 13.77 6.86
CA SER A 35 16.67 15.19 6.51
C SER A 35 15.21 15.59 6.31
N PHE A 36 14.26 14.73 6.71
CA PHE A 36 12.82 14.90 6.49
C PHE A 36 12.42 15.11 5.03
N LYS A 37 13.23 14.61 4.09
CA LYS A 37 12.93 14.63 2.65
C LYS A 37 12.22 13.35 2.23
N ILE A 38 11.28 13.47 1.29
CA ILE A 38 10.56 12.33 0.74
C ILE A 38 11.15 11.91 -0.62
N ASN A 39 11.78 12.82 -1.31
CA ASN A 39 12.38 12.64 -2.62
C ASN A 39 13.69 13.42 -2.76
N GLY A 40 14.42 13.13 -3.82
CA GLY A 40 15.69 13.81 -4.10
C GLY A 40 16.45 13.12 -5.22
N TRP A 41 17.67 13.57 -5.45
CA TRP A 41 18.56 12.95 -6.42
C TRP A 41 19.32 11.79 -5.77
N SER A 42 19.31 10.61 -6.40
CA SER A 42 20.14 9.46 -6.02
C SER A 42 21.22 9.23 -7.07
N ASN A 43 22.45 9.01 -6.61
CA ASN A 43 23.59 8.72 -7.50
C ASN A 43 23.83 7.22 -7.72
N ASP A 44 23.02 6.34 -7.11
CA ASP A 44 23.29 4.90 -7.07
C ASP A 44 23.15 4.18 -8.42
N TRP A 45 22.24 4.68 -9.29
CA TRP A 45 21.94 4.05 -10.59
C TRP A 45 22.02 5.04 -11.74
N PHE A 46 22.39 4.58 -12.92
CA PHE A 46 22.32 5.33 -14.19
C PHE A 46 23.04 6.69 -14.17
N ALA A 47 24.11 6.81 -13.39
CA ALA A 47 24.78 8.09 -13.14
C ALA A 47 23.89 9.12 -12.42
N GLY A 48 22.83 8.66 -11.77
CA GLY A 48 21.90 9.44 -10.99
C GLY A 48 20.49 9.49 -11.58
N TYR A 49 19.49 9.54 -10.67
CA TYR A 49 18.09 9.64 -11.05
C TYR A 49 17.28 10.37 -9.97
N PRO A 50 16.11 10.97 -10.33
CA PRO A 50 15.23 11.65 -9.40
C PRO A 50 14.42 10.64 -8.58
N ALA A 51 15.00 10.14 -7.47
CA ALA A 51 14.41 9.12 -6.62
C ALA A 51 13.13 9.63 -5.94
N TYR A 52 12.08 8.81 -5.95
CA TYR A 52 10.75 9.08 -5.38
C TYR A 52 9.96 10.26 -5.96
N TYR A 53 10.43 10.93 -7.02
CA TYR A 53 9.60 11.90 -7.75
C TYR A 53 8.47 11.22 -8.54
N PHE A 54 8.77 10.05 -9.12
CA PHE A 54 7.84 9.27 -9.95
C PHE A 54 7.52 7.90 -9.36
N TYR A 55 8.10 7.57 -8.22
CA TYR A 55 7.91 6.33 -7.51
C TYR A 55 7.20 6.55 -6.17
N PHE A 56 6.61 5.51 -5.63
CA PHE A 56 5.69 5.58 -4.51
C PHE A 56 6.45 5.49 -3.16
N PRO A 57 6.40 6.52 -2.31
CA PRO A 57 7.24 6.58 -1.11
C PRO A 57 6.72 5.77 0.08
N PHE A 58 5.45 5.31 0.08
CA PHE A 58 4.86 4.65 1.26
C PHE A 58 5.67 3.45 1.76
N PRO A 59 6.12 2.48 0.92
CA PRO A 59 6.91 1.35 1.40
C PRO A 59 8.24 1.78 2.03
N ALA A 60 8.89 2.80 1.48
CA ALA A 60 10.14 3.33 2.02
C ALA A 60 9.93 3.99 3.38
N ILE A 61 8.88 4.82 3.51
CA ILE A 61 8.50 5.47 4.76
C ILE A 61 8.16 4.42 5.82
N PHE A 62 7.39 3.39 5.45
CA PHE A 62 7.01 2.34 6.38
C PHE A 62 8.23 1.51 6.83
N THR A 63 9.12 1.16 5.91
CA THR A 63 10.38 0.48 6.24
C THR A 63 11.26 1.35 7.14
N TYR A 64 11.33 2.65 6.92
CA TYR A 64 12.07 3.58 7.79
C TYR A 64 11.59 3.50 9.24
N PHE A 65 10.29 3.57 9.49
CA PHE A 65 9.77 3.47 10.86
C PHE A 65 10.06 2.11 11.52
N LEU A 66 9.99 1.02 10.76
CA LEU A 66 10.38 -0.30 11.26
C LEU A 66 11.89 -0.37 11.52
N ASN A 67 12.70 0.26 10.69
CA ASN A 67 14.16 0.25 10.80
C ASN A 67 14.69 1.06 12.00
N LEU A 68 13.86 1.89 12.63
CA LEU A 68 14.24 2.56 13.89
C LEU A 68 14.44 1.58 15.05
N ILE A 69 13.83 0.39 14.97
CA ILE A 69 13.86 -0.62 16.04
C ILE A 69 14.33 -1.99 15.57
N LEU A 70 14.43 -2.23 14.28
CA LEU A 70 14.77 -3.53 13.69
C LEU A 70 15.93 -3.37 12.69
N PRO A 71 16.77 -4.40 12.49
CA PRO A 71 17.73 -4.42 11.40
C PRO A 71 17.05 -4.25 10.04
N TYR A 72 17.74 -3.64 9.08
CA TYR A 72 17.15 -3.28 7.78
C TYR A 72 16.52 -4.46 7.04
N GLY A 73 17.22 -5.61 6.97
CA GLY A 73 16.72 -6.80 6.28
C GLY A 73 15.44 -7.35 6.91
N VAL A 74 15.31 -7.28 8.23
CA VAL A 74 14.09 -7.68 8.97
C VAL A 74 12.97 -6.68 8.73
N ALA A 75 13.25 -5.38 8.85
CA ALA A 75 12.28 -4.30 8.63
C ALA A 75 11.68 -4.38 7.22
N PHE A 76 12.53 -4.55 6.21
CA PHE A 76 12.10 -4.69 4.81
C PHE A 76 11.18 -5.91 4.61
N LYS A 77 11.55 -7.08 5.16
CA LYS A 77 10.73 -8.30 5.02
C LYS A 77 9.40 -8.22 5.77
N ILE A 78 9.38 -7.59 6.94
CA ILE A 78 8.13 -7.33 7.67
C ILE A 78 7.24 -6.39 6.87
N MET A 79 7.79 -5.34 6.26
CA MET A 79 7.04 -4.47 5.37
C MET A 79 6.45 -5.26 4.19
N VAL A 80 7.22 -6.11 3.52
CA VAL A 80 6.72 -6.95 2.41
C VAL A 80 5.61 -7.88 2.89
N ALA A 81 5.81 -8.62 3.99
CA ALA A 81 4.82 -9.55 4.55
C ALA A 81 3.54 -8.82 5.01
N GLY A 82 3.68 -7.62 5.56
CA GLY A 82 2.57 -6.76 5.99
C GLY A 82 1.59 -6.44 4.86
N SER A 83 2.04 -6.36 3.62
CA SER A 83 1.16 -6.12 2.47
C SER A 83 0.17 -7.28 2.25
N ILE A 84 0.61 -8.54 2.44
CA ILE A 84 -0.24 -9.73 2.33
C ILE A 84 -1.25 -9.78 3.47
N VAL A 85 -0.83 -9.49 4.69
CA VAL A 85 -1.74 -9.43 5.84
C VAL A 85 -2.81 -8.35 5.61
N LEU A 86 -2.40 -7.19 5.12
CA LEU A 86 -3.30 -6.07 4.90
C LEU A 86 -4.30 -6.34 3.76
N ILE A 87 -3.90 -7.01 2.67
CA ILE A 87 -4.83 -7.33 1.58
C ILE A 87 -5.90 -8.32 2.05
N VAL A 88 -5.53 -9.37 2.78
CA VAL A 88 -6.48 -10.33 3.37
C VAL A 88 -7.46 -9.60 4.31
N TYR A 89 -6.95 -8.77 5.21
CA TYR A 89 -7.77 -7.96 6.11
C TYR A 89 -8.72 -7.03 5.35
N SER A 90 -8.26 -6.38 4.29
CA SER A 90 -9.08 -5.45 3.50
C SER A 90 -10.23 -6.16 2.78
N ILE A 91 -9.97 -7.35 2.24
CA ILE A 91 -11.01 -8.19 1.60
C ILE A 91 -12.01 -8.69 2.64
N GLU A 92 -11.53 -9.11 3.81
CA GLU A 92 -12.40 -9.48 4.94
C GLU A 92 -13.36 -8.33 5.28
N LYS A 93 -12.85 -7.10 5.43
CA LYS A 93 -13.70 -5.93 5.72
C LYS A 93 -14.74 -5.67 4.64
N LEU A 94 -14.37 -5.78 3.37
CA LEU A 94 -15.31 -5.59 2.26
C LEU A 94 -16.40 -6.65 2.21
N LEU A 95 -16.09 -7.91 2.51
CA LEU A 95 -17.00 -9.03 2.37
C LEU A 95 -17.76 -9.36 3.65
N ARG A 96 -17.30 -8.87 4.80
CA ARG A 96 -17.95 -9.14 6.09
C ARG A 96 -19.42 -8.73 6.04
N LYS A 97 -20.28 -9.66 6.40
CA LYS A 97 -21.69 -9.43 6.70
C LYS A 97 -21.88 -9.37 8.23
N GLU A 98 -22.93 -8.71 8.69
CA GLU A 98 -23.26 -8.63 10.13
C GLU A 98 -23.70 -9.99 10.69
N ASP A 99 -24.07 -10.94 9.83
CA ASP A 99 -24.46 -12.30 10.20
C ASP A 99 -23.22 -13.14 10.57
N HIS A 100 -23.21 -13.66 11.80
CA HIS A 100 -22.11 -14.46 12.35
C HIS A 100 -21.77 -15.70 11.52
N LEU A 101 -22.74 -16.33 10.84
CA LEU A 101 -22.54 -17.53 10.01
C LEU A 101 -21.59 -17.25 8.83
N PHE A 102 -21.56 -16.02 8.31
CA PHE A 102 -20.76 -15.62 7.16
C PHE A 102 -19.57 -14.72 7.53
N SER A 103 -19.28 -14.54 8.82
CA SER A 103 -18.21 -13.64 9.27
C SER A 103 -16.82 -14.05 8.76
N HIS A 104 -16.59 -15.35 8.53
CA HIS A 104 -15.29 -15.89 8.07
C HIS A 104 -15.15 -15.98 6.55
N VAL A 105 -16.22 -15.80 5.78
CA VAL A 105 -16.18 -15.87 4.29
C VAL A 105 -15.17 -14.84 3.74
N GLY A 106 -15.12 -13.65 4.31
CA GLY A 106 -14.18 -12.62 3.89
C GLY A 106 -12.72 -13.02 4.11
N VAL A 107 -12.40 -13.67 5.24
CA VAL A 107 -11.04 -14.18 5.51
C VAL A 107 -10.67 -15.27 4.52
N VAL A 108 -11.56 -16.24 4.30
CA VAL A 108 -11.33 -17.34 3.33
C VAL A 108 -11.12 -16.77 1.93
N ALA A 109 -11.98 -15.85 1.48
CA ALA A 109 -11.85 -15.22 0.16
C ALA A 109 -10.53 -14.43 0.05
N GLY A 110 -10.13 -13.70 1.09
CA GLY A 110 -8.87 -12.98 1.15
C GLY A 110 -7.66 -13.91 1.07
N LEU A 111 -7.69 -15.03 1.78
CA LEU A 111 -6.64 -16.05 1.72
C LEU A 111 -6.59 -16.72 0.34
N MET A 112 -7.74 -17.08 -0.24
CA MET A 112 -7.80 -17.64 -1.59
C MET A 112 -7.22 -16.66 -2.63
N PHE A 113 -7.56 -15.37 -2.54
CA PHE A 113 -6.98 -14.35 -3.41
C PHE A 113 -5.46 -14.24 -3.20
N ALA A 114 -5.00 -14.15 -1.96
CA ALA A 114 -3.58 -14.02 -1.64
C ALA A 114 -2.75 -15.23 -2.09
N LEU A 115 -3.33 -16.45 -2.07
CA LEU A 115 -2.67 -17.70 -2.44
C LEU A 115 -2.87 -18.08 -3.92
N THR A 116 -3.56 -17.26 -4.72
CA THR A 116 -3.69 -17.49 -6.15
C THR A 116 -2.33 -17.42 -6.83
N GLU A 117 -1.94 -18.43 -7.57
CA GLU A 117 -0.65 -18.52 -8.26
C GLU A 117 -0.66 -17.88 -9.66
N SER A 118 -1.84 -17.67 -10.25
CA SER A 118 -1.98 -17.03 -11.56
C SER A 118 -1.70 -15.52 -11.47
N PHE A 119 -1.23 -14.93 -12.58
CA PHE A 119 -1.03 -13.48 -12.72
C PHE A 119 0.01 -12.87 -11.77
N THR A 120 1.14 -13.54 -11.56
CA THR A 120 2.21 -13.07 -10.65
C THR A 120 2.72 -11.68 -10.95
N ILE A 121 2.73 -11.25 -12.22
CA ILE A 121 3.23 -9.94 -12.65
C ILE A 121 2.28 -8.78 -12.37
N TYR A 122 1.02 -9.05 -12.04
CA TYR A 122 0.00 -7.99 -11.85
C TYR A 122 -0.13 -7.49 -10.41
N GLY A 123 0.49 -8.15 -9.45
CA GLY A 123 0.41 -7.77 -8.03
C GLY A 123 -0.81 -8.33 -7.31
N GLY A 124 -0.87 -8.11 -6.00
CA GLY A 124 -2.01 -8.45 -5.15
C GLY A 124 -1.96 -9.82 -4.47
N ASN A 125 -1.31 -10.81 -5.04
CA ASN A 125 -1.14 -12.14 -4.45
C ASN A 125 0.27 -12.36 -3.86
N LEU A 126 0.47 -13.47 -3.16
CA LEU A 126 1.74 -13.80 -2.51
C LEU A 126 2.88 -13.92 -3.53
N ALA A 127 2.65 -14.61 -4.64
CA ALA A 127 3.69 -14.83 -5.66
C ALA A 127 4.19 -13.51 -6.26
N SER A 128 3.29 -12.62 -6.65
CA SER A 128 3.65 -11.30 -7.17
C SER A 128 4.28 -10.39 -6.11
N THR A 129 3.80 -10.48 -4.87
CA THR A 129 4.40 -9.73 -3.74
C THR A 129 5.84 -10.16 -3.48
N LEU A 130 6.12 -11.47 -3.52
CA LEU A 130 7.48 -12.01 -3.39
C LEU A 130 8.35 -11.72 -4.62
N ALA A 131 7.75 -11.45 -5.77
CA ALA A 131 8.45 -10.97 -6.96
C ALA A 131 8.73 -9.46 -6.95
N GLY A 132 8.29 -8.71 -5.92
CA GLY A 132 8.55 -7.27 -5.77
C GLY A 132 7.31 -6.38 -5.86
N GLN A 133 6.11 -6.91 -6.15
CA GLN A 133 4.90 -6.11 -6.36
C GLN A 133 4.15 -5.77 -5.06
N PHE A 134 4.85 -5.67 -3.92
CA PHE A 134 4.25 -5.35 -2.62
C PHE A 134 3.63 -3.95 -2.55
N SER A 135 4.19 -2.98 -3.30
CA SER A 135 3.63 -1.63 -3.39
C SER A 135 2.22 -1.63 -3.98
N PHE A 136 2.01 -2.41 -5.06
CA PHE A 136 0.70 -2.62 -5.64
C PHE A 136 -0.25 -3.30 -4.66
N THR A 137 0.22 -4.31 -3.93
CA THR A 137 -0.58 -5.04 -2.92
C THR A 137 -1.05 -4.11 -1.81
N TYR A 138 -0.18 -3.23 -1.28
CA TYR A 138 -0.57 -2.18 -0.34
C TYR A 138 -1.63 -1.23 -0.91
N SER A 139 -1.39 -0.74 -2.11
CA SER A 139 -2.31 0.18 -2.77
C SER A 139 -3.70 -0.42 -2.94
N LEU A 140 -3.78 -1.67 -3.41
CA LEU A 140 -5.04 -2.41 -3.55
C LEU A 140 -5.75 -2.59 -2.20
N ALA A 141 -5.01 -2.93 -1.15
CA ALA A 141 -5.56 -3.08 0.20
C ALA A 141 -6.12 -1.76 0.74
N PHE A 142 -5.39 -0.65 0.56
CA PHE A 142 -5.87 0.67 0.96
C PHE A 142 -7.07 1.13 0.14
N ALA A 143 -7.13 0.83 -1.16
CA ALA A 143 -8.30 1.11 -1.99
C ALA A 143 -9.54 0.35 -1.47
N ASN A 144 -9.39 -0.93 -1.13
CA ASN A 144 -10.46 -1.73 -0.53
C ASN A 144 -10.95 -1.13 0.81
N LEU A 145 -10.03 -0.73 1.69
CA LEU A 145 -10.38 -0.10 2.96
C LEU A 145 -11.07 1.25 2.76
N ALA A 146 -10.60 2.05 1.81
CA ALA A 146 -11.24 3.32 1.48
C ALA A 146 -12.70 3.12 1.03
N ILE A 147 -12.96 2.15 0.14
CA ILE A 147 -14.34 1.79 -0.28
C ILE A 147 -15.16 1.25 0.90
N TYR A 148 -14.58 0.38 1.73
CA TYR A 148 -15.28 -0.12 2.91
C TYR A 148 -15.78 1.03 3.78
N TYR A 149 -14.92 1.99 4.11
CA TYR A 149 -15.31 3.10 4.98
C TYR A 149 -16.37 3.99 4.35
N ILE A 150 -16.31 4.29 3.07
CA ILE A 150 -17.28 5.17 2.42
C ILE A 150 -18.65 4.51 2.22
N ILE A 151 -18.68 3.20 1.90
CA ILE A 151 -19.90 2.50 1.48
C ILE A 151 -20.57 1.78 2.67
N LYS A 152 -19.80 1.03 3.47
CA LYS A 152 -20.34 0.11 4.48
C LYS A 152 -20.26 0.64 5.90
N SER A 153 -19.27 1.47 6.21
CA SER A 153 -19.05 1.90 7.58
C SER A 153 -20.14 2.90 8.04
N THR A 154 -20.67 2.67 9.23
CA THR A 154 -21.56 3.62 9.93
C THR A 154 -20.79 4.64 10.79
N HIS A 155 -19.46 4.55 10.78
CA HIS A 155 -18.60 5.41 11.60
C HIS A 155 -18.76 6.89 11.23
N LYS A 156 -18.91 7.77 12.21
CA LYS A 156 -19.11 9.22 11.99
C LYS A 156 -17.98 9.90 11.22
N TYR A 157 -16.77 9.35 11.28
CA TYR A 157 -15.59 9.83 10.54
C TYR A 157 -15.28 9.01 9.27
N LYS A 158 -16.26 8.32 8.69
CA LYS A 158 -16.09 7.47 7.52
C LYS A 158 -15.42 8.19 6.35
N VAL A 159 -15.79 9.45 6.11
CA VAL A 159 -15.25 10.26 5.00
C VAL A 159 -13.76 10.58 5.20
N PRO A 160 -13.32 11.22 6.30
CA PRO A 160 -11.89 11.46 6.51
C PRO A 160 -11.06 10.18 6.57
N ILE A 161 -11.56 9.09 7.15
CA ILE A 161 -10.85 7.81 7.20
C ILE A 161 -10.70 7.24 5.77
N SER A 162 -11.77 7.25 4.97
CA SER A 162 -11.70 6.83 3.56
C SER A 162 -10.69 7.67 2.76
N SER A 163 -10.64 8.99 3.01
CA SER A 163 -9.70 9.90 2.35
C SER A 163 -8.24 9.59 2.71
N VAL A 164 -7.97 9.26 3.99
CA VAL A 164 -6.63 8.83 4.42
C VAL A 164 -6.22 7.55 3.70
N PHE A 165 -7.10 6.54 3.64
CA PHE A 165 -6.79 5.31 2.92
C PHE A 165 -6.61 5.53 1.41
N LEU A 166 -7.38 6.43 0.80
CA LEU A 166 -7.21 6.77 -0.60
C LEU A 166 -5.86 7.47 -0.87
N SER A 167 -5.42 8.32 0.06
CA SER A 167 -4.09 8.94 0.02
C SER A 167 -2.97 7.90 0.16
N LEU A 168 -3.09 6.97 1.11
CA LEU A 168 -2.15 5.86 1.26
C LEU A 168 -2.12 4.95 0.03
N CYS A 169 -3.28 4.74 -0.60
CA CYS A 169 -3.39 4.02 -1.87
C CYS A 169 -2.52 4.68 -2.95
N LEU A 170 -2.66 6.00 -3.15
CA LEU A 170 -1.86 6.76 -4.12
C LEU A 170 -0.36 6.74 -3.78
N LEU A 171 -0.01 6.91 -2.50
CA LEU A 171 1.38 6.87 -2.03
C LEU A 171 2.03 5.49 -2.15
N SER A 172 1.22 4.44 -2.31
CA SER A 172 1.70 3.07 -2.48
C SER A 172 1.83 2.67 -3.96
N HIS A 173 0.82 2.97 -4.81
CA HIS A 173 0.87 2.66 -6.24
C HIS A 173 -0.27 3.34 -7.00
N LEU A 174 0.01 3.87 -8.20
CA LEU A 174 -0.94 4.64 -8.99
C LEU A 174 -2.05 3.77 -9.61
N ILE A 175 -1.74 2.56 -10.06
CA ILE A 175 -2.68 1.74 -10.85
C ILE A 175 -3.93 1.36 -10.05
N PRO A 176 -3.87 0.77 -8.83
CA PRO A 176 -5.08 0.49 -8.06
C PRO A 176 -5.87 1.76 -7.76
N PHE A 177 -5.19 2.88 -7.52
CA PHE A 177 -5.84 4.17 -7.31
C PHE A 177 -6.72 4.56 -8.50
N ILE A 178 -6.17 4.55 -9.73
CA ILE A 178 -6.90 4.89 -10.96
C ILE A 178 -8.06 3.91 -11.19
N LEU A 179 -7.85 2.61 -10.95
CA LEU A 179 -8.89 1.59 -11.14
C LEU A 179 -10.09 1.76 -10.19
N TYR A 180 -9.88 2.31 -9.00
CA TYR A 180 -10.93 2.50 -8.00
C TYR A 180 -11.66 3.85 -8.14
N LEU A 181 -11.11 4.83 -8.84
CA LEU A 181 -11.77 6.12 -9.08
C LEU A 181 -13.19 5.99 -9.69
N PRO A 182 -13.42 5.15 -10.73
CA PRO A 182 -14.76 4.94 -11.26
C PRO A 182 -15.75 4.39 -10.23
N ALA A 183 -15.32 3.51 -9.34
CA ALA A 183 -16.18 2.97 -8.29
C ALA A 183 -16.66 4.06 -7.33
N TYR A 184 -15.79 5.02 -6.97
CA TYR A 184 -16.17 6.21 -6.20
C TYR A 184 -17.14 7.11 -6.95
N ALA A 185 -16.88 7.38 -8.22
CA ALA A 185 -17.76 8.21 -9.06
C ALA A 185 -19.17 7.58 -9.18
N ILE A 186 -19.25 6.28 -9.44
CA ILE A 186 -20.51 5.54 -9.53
C ILE A 186 -21.27 5.58 -8.20
N TYR A 187 -20.58 5.38 -7.07
CA TYR A 187 -21.20 5.46 -5.75
C TYR A 187 -21.88 6.83 -5.53
N TRP A 188 -21.21 7.92 -5.84
CA TRP A 188 -21.77 9.27 -5.68
C TRP A 188 -22.92 9.58 -6.63
N LEU A 189 -22.84 9.13 -7.87
CA LEU A 189 -23.93 9.29 -8.85
C LEU A 189 -25.21 8.57 -8.38
N ILE A 190 -25.07 7.37 -7.81
CA ILE A 190 -26.20 6.57 -7.31
C ILE A 190 -26.79 7.18 -6.04
N LYS A 191 -25.95 7.57 -5.09
CA LYS A 191 -26.40 8.08 -3.79
C LYS A 191 -26.90 9.52 -3.82
N LYS A 192 -26.63 10.28 -4.90
CA LYS A 192 -26.97 11.71 -5.02
C LYS A 192 -26.51 12.53 -3.80
N GLU A 193 -25.52 12.02 -3.07
CA GLU A 193 -24.91 12.75 -1.95
C GLU A 193 -24.18 13.96 -2.49
N LYS A 194 -24.27 15.10 -1.80
CA LYS A 194 -23.49 16.28 -2.17
C LYS A 194 -22.02 15.85 -2.16
N PHE A 195 -21.39 16.10 -3.29
CA PHE A 195 -19.97 15.84 -3.48
C PHE A 195 -19.20 16.50 -2.33
N GLU A 196 -18.73 15.72 -1.38
CA GLU A 196 -18.01 16.31 -0.26
C GLU A 196 -16.66 16.79 -0.77
N LEU A 197 -16.59 18.08 -1.10
CA LEU A 197 -15.37 18.80 -1.49
C LEU A 197 -14.20 18.52 -0.56
N LYS A 198 -14.47 18.10 0.69
CA LYS A 198 -13.47 17.66 1.65
C LYS A 198 -12.68 16.42 1.20
N LEU A 199 -13.30 15.46 0.53
CA LEU A 199 -12.61 14.28 -0.01
C LEU A 199 -11.61 14.69 -1.11
N ILE A 200 -12.03 15.56 -2.01
CA ILE A 200 -11.17 16.12 -3.06
C ILE A 200 -10.07 16.99 -2.43
N SER A 201 -10.40 17.83 -1.45
CA SER A 201 -9.40 18.70 -0.84
C SER A 201 -8.31 17.92 -0.09
N ILE A 202 -8.66 16.87 0.66
CA ILE A 202 -7.66 16.01 1.31
C ILE A 202 -6.84 15.26 0.27
N PHE A 203 -7.49 14.77 -0.79
CA PHE A 203 -6.83 14.10 -1.89
C PHE A 203 -5.87 15.03 -2.65
N ILE A 204 -6.33 16.20 -3.05
CA ILE A 204 -5.50 17.22 -3.70
C ILE A 204 -4.40 17.67 -2.75
N PHE A 205 -4.71 17.91 -1.47
CA PHE A 205 -3.74 18.30 -0.48
C PHE A 205 -2.66 17.24 -0.29
N THR A 206 -3.01 15.95 -0.18
CA THR A 206 -2.03 14.86 -0.05
C THR A 206 -1.18 14.73 -1.30
N THR A 207 -1.79 14.85 -2.48
CA THR A 207 -1.06 14.79 -3.76
C THR A 207 -0.13 16.01 -3.92
N LEU A 208 -0.57 17.19 -3.52
CA LEU A 208 0.23 18.41 -3.54
C LEU A 208 1.35 18.36 -2.50
N VAL A 209 1.06 17.94 -1.25
CA VAL A 209 2.07 17.81 -0.20
C VAL A 209 3.15 16.81 -0.60
N THR A 210 2.79 15.68 -1.23
CA THR A 210 3.79 14.71 -1.71
C THR A 210 4.57 15.18 -2.93
N ARG A 211 4.06 16.19 -3.68
CA ARG A 211 4.71 16.75 -4.88
C ARG A 211 5.45 18.05 -4.63
N PHE A 212 5.11 18.79 -3.57
CA PHE A 212 5.61 20.17 -3.34
C PHE A 212 6.35 20.36 -2.03
N ILE A 213 6.51 19.31 -1.18
CA ILE A 213 7.54 19.35 -0.13
C ILE A 213 8.86 18.88 -0.79
N VAL A 214 9.29 19.64 -1.74
CA VAL A 214 10.60 19.54 -2.41
C VAL A 214 11.42 20.74 -2.02
#